data_3c5be79b7f8468487aa77df30bedb396
#
_entry.id   3c5be79b7f8468487aa77df30bedb396
#
_cell.length_a   1.000
_cell.length_b   1.000
_cell.length_c   1.000
_cell.angle_alpha   90.00
_cell.angle_beta   90.00
_cell.angle_gamma   90.00
#
_symmetry.space_group_name_H-M   'P 1'
#
loop_
_entity.id
_entity.type
_entity.pdbx_description
1 polymer ?
#
loop_
_entity_poly.entity_id
_entity_poly.type
_entity_poly.pdbx_seq_one_letter_code
_entity_poly.pdbx_strand_id
1 'polypeptide(L)' 'MEQKKTDRRIAKTKKAIYRAFAELLSEKNINDITIKDIADRADINRKTFYNYYG' A
#
# COMPACT_ATOMS: atom_id res chain seq x y z
N MET A 1 -18.05 10.02 14.73
CA MET A 1 -18.01 8.91 14.34
C MET A 1 -17.07 8.06 14.88
N GLU A 2 -17.29 6.94 15.11
CA GLU A 2 -16.38 6.21 15.64
C GLU A 2 -15.72 5.36 14.73
N GLN A 3 -14.46 5.06 14.89
CA GLN A 3 -13.73 4.20 14.07
C GLN A 3 -13.68 2.86 14.67
N LYS A 4 -13.90 1.86 13.89
CA LYS A 4 -13.77 0.52 14.35
C LYS A 4 -12.31 0.13 14.30
N LYS A 5 -11.91 -0.83 15.09
CA LYS A 5 -10.54 -1.27 15.10
C LYS A 5 -10.10 -1.73 13.71
N THR A 6 -11.00 -2.40 13.01
CA THR A 6 -10.71 -2.86 11.67
C THR A 6 -10.38 -1.69 10.76
N ASP A 7 -11.13 -0.61 10.92
CA ASP A 7 -10.90 0.57 10.10
C ASP A 7 -9.53 1.18 10.36
N ARG A 8 -9.07 1.12 11.60
CA ARG A 8 -7.75 1.65 11.90
C ARG A 8 -6.68 0.85 11.20
N ARG A 9 -6.81 -0.47 11.22
CA ARG A 9 -5.83 -1.31 10.55
C ARG A 9 -5.83 -1.05 9.06
N ILE A 10 -7.02 -0.93 8.48
CA ILE A 10 -7.15 -0.67 7.07
C ILE A 10 -6.52 0.66 6.72
N ALA A 11 -6.83 1.68 7.49
CA ALA A 11 -6.28 3.00 7.24
C ALA A 11 -4.76 3.00 7.33
N LYS A 12 -4.22 2.29 8.31
CA LYS A 12 -2.79 2.21 8.50
C LYS A 12 -2.12 1.52 7.31
N THR A 13 -2.72 0.43 6.85
CA THR A 13 -2.18 -0.30 5.71
C THR A 13 -2.26 0.53 4.44
N LYS A 14 -3.37 1.20 4.21
CA LYS A 14 -3.51 2.04 3.03
C LYS A 14 -2.51 3.17 3.05
N LYS A 15 -2.27 3.75 4.21
CA LYS A 15 -1.29 4.81 4.34
C LYS A 15 0.11 4.30 3.98
N ALA A 16 0.43 3.10 4.43
CA ALA A 16 1.71 2.50 4.11
C ALA A 16 1.84 2.29 2.61
N ILE A 17 0.77 1.86 1.96
CA ILE A 17 0.78 1.65 0.52
C ILE A 17 0.96 2.97 -0.22
N TYR A 18 0.25 4.01 0.17
CA TYR A 18 0.40 5.32 -0.46
C TYR A 18 1.81 5.84 -0.31
N ARG A 19 2.38 5.67 0.88
CA ARG A 19 3.74 6.13 1.12
C ARG A 19 4.72 5.37 0.26
N ALA A 20 4.55 4.06 0.19
CA ALA A 20 5.42 3.23 -0.64
C ALA A 20 5.32 3.65 -2.10
N PHE A 21 4.12 3.90 -2.56
CA PHE A 21 3.90 4.30 -3.93
C PHE A 21 4.57 5.65 -4.22
N ALA A 22 4.40 6.61 -3.31
CA ALA A 22 5.02 7.92 -3.46
C ALA A 22 6.54 7.83 -3.49
N GLU A 23 7.11 6.97 -2.65
CA GLU A 23 8.55 6.78 -2.64
C GLU A 23 9.02 6.17 -3.95
N LEU A 24 8.28 5.19 -4.44
CA LEU A 24 8.65 4.56 -5.69
C LEU A 24 8.55 5.52 -6.86
N LEU A 25 7.57 6.40 -6.85
CA LEU A 25 7.43 7.38 -7.91
C LEU A 25 8.61 8.34 -7.98
N SER A 26 9.28 8.55 -6.85
CA SER A 26 10.47 9.41 -6.87
C SER A 26 11.70 8.65 -7.37
N GLU A 27 11.62 7.33 -7.47
CA GLU A 27 12.74 6.50 -7.89
C GLU A 27 12.61 5.99 -9.32
N LYS A 28 11.40 5.79 -9.79
CA LYS A 28 11.18 5.25 -11.11
C LYS A 28 9.85 5.73 -11.68
N ASN A 29 9.66 5.51 -12.95
CA ASN A 29 8.42 5.91 -13.61
C ASN A 29 7.27 5.03 -13.18
N ILE A 30 6.07 5.59 -13.25
CA ILE A 30 4.89 4.84 -12.85
C ILE A 30 4.74 3.56 -13.67
N ASN A 31 5.16 3.57 -14.92
CA ASN A 31 5.05 2.37 -15.75
C ASN A 31 5.99 1.25 -15.30
N ASP A 32 7.00 1.60 -14.53
CA ASP A 32 7.96 0.61 -14.05
C ASP A 32 7.64 0.12 -12.66
N ILE A 33 6.63 0.69 -12.02
CA ILE A 33 6.25 0.29 -10.67
C ILE A 33 5.29 -0.89 -10.75
N THR A 34 5.60 -1.95 -9.99
CA THR A 34 4.76 -3.14 -9.99
C THR A 34 4.13 -3.30 -8.61
N ILE A 35 3.13 -4.17 -8.54
CA ILE A 35 2.48 -4.47 -7.27
C ILE A 35 3.49 -5.05 -6.30
N LYS A 36 4.40 -5.86 -6.81
CA LYS A 36 5.44 -6.44 -5.98
C LYS A 36 6.30 -5.33 -5.36
N ASP A 37 6.64 -4.32 -6.15
CA ASP A 37 7.44 -3.21 -5.65
C ASP A 37 6.70 -2.50 -4.50
N ILE A 38 5.42 -2.24 -4.71
CA ILE A 38 4.64 -1.53 -3.71
C ILE A 38 4.52 -2.36 -2.44
N ALA A 39 4.19 -3.63 -2.58
CA ALA A 39 4.00 -4.49 -1.43
C ALA A 39 5.29 -4.65 -0.64
N ASP A 40 6.41 -4.83 -1.36
CA ASP A 40 7.69 -4.96 -0.69
C ASP A 40 8.06 -3.69 0.06
N ARG A 41 7.86 -2.54 -0.57
CA ARG A 41 8.21 -1.27 0.05
C ARG A 41 7.29 -0.97 1.24
N ALA A 42 6.01 -1.34 1.14
CA ALA A 42 5.05 -1.13 2.21
C ALA A 42 5.15 -2.19 3.30
N ASP A 43 5.98 -3.21 3.08
CA ASP A 43 6.18 -4.29 4.04
C ASP A 43 4.90 -5.09 4.28
N ILE A 44 4.19 -5.37 3.21
CA ILE A 44 3.00 -6.21 3.27
C ILE A 44 3.15 -7.26 2.18
N ASN A 45 2.38 -8.34 2.26
CA ASN A 45 2.46 -9.29 1.18
C ASN A 45 1.44 -8.93 0.11
N ARG A 46 1.63 -9.49 -1.09
CA ARG A 46 0.78 -9.14 -2.21
C ARG A 46 -0.68 -9.50 -1.99
N LYS A 47 -0.91 -10.55 -1.25
CA LYS A 47 -2.28 -10.96 -0.98
C LYS A 47 -3.02 -9.87 -0.21
N THR A 48 -2.36 -9.24 0.74
CA THR A 48 -2.94 -8.16 1.49
C THR A 48 -3.28 -6.99 0.57
N PHE A 49 -2.37 -6.70 -0.35
CA PHE A 49 -2.60 -5.62 -1.31
C PHE A 49 -3.86 -5.90 -2.13
N TYR A 50 -3.99 -7.12 -2.63
CA TYR A 50 -5.15 -7.49 -3.45
C TYR A 50 -6.44 -7.45 -2.65
N ASN A 51 -6.39 -7.71 -1.37
CA ASN A 51 -7.58 -7.64 -0.52
C ASN A 51 -8.15 -6.23 -0.48
N TYR A 52 -7.29 -5.23 -0.62
CA TYR A 52 -7.75 -3.85 -0.57
C TYR A 52 -8.04 -3.28 -1.95
N TYR A 53 -7.33 -3.70 -2.96
CA TYR A 53 -7.44 -3.10 -4.27
C TYR A 53 -7.77 -4.07 -5.38
N GLY A 54 -7.81 -5.30 -5.07
CA GLY A 54 -8.13 -6.30 -6.04
C GLY A 54 -9.62 -6.39 -6.27
#